data_647ad80ff790db7baf977e296475e142
#
_entry.id   647ad80ff790db7baf977e296475e142
#
_cell.length_a   1.000
_cell.length_b   1.000
_cell.length_c   1.000
_cell.angle_alpha   90.00
_cell.angle_beta   90.00
_cell.angle_gamma   90.00
#
_symmetry.space_group_name_H-M   'P 1'
#
loop_
_entity.id
_entity.type
_entity.pdbx_description
1 polymer ?
#
loop_
_entity_poly.entity_id
_entity_poly.type
_entity_poly.pdbx_seq_one_letter_code
_entity_poly.pdbx_strand_id
1 'polypeptide(L)' 'MCYNCGCMDPKDQMGSDDNITDETFTKAAKASNQTVEEAMQNTLDLLKQKLGK' A
#
# COMPACT_ATOMS: atom_id res chain seq x y z
N MET A 1 -9.06 -0.35 8.92
CA MET A 1 -8.50 -1.60 8.54
C MET A 1 -7.32 -1.46 7.62
N CYS A 2 -7.21 -2.15 6.51
CA CYS A 2 -5.96 -2.16 5.76
C CYS A 2 -6.24 -2.49 4.30
N TYR A 3 -5.22 -2.34 3.46
CA TYR A 3 -5.39 -2.59 2.03
C TYR A 3 -5.62 -4.07 1.72
N ASN A 4 -4.94 -4.94 2.45
CA ASN A 4 -4.91 -6.37 2.09
C ASN A 4 -6.07 -7.20 2.63
N CYS A 5 -6.87 -6.67 3.55
CA CYS A 5 -7.96 -7.46 4.14
C CYS A 5 -9.30 -7.26 3.45
N GLY A 6 -9.42 -6.27 2.57
CA GLY A 6 -10.67 -5.99 1.88
C GLY A 6 -11.68 -5.18 2.67
N CYS A 7 -11.29 -4.66 3.82
CA CYS A 7 -12.21 -3.90 4.67
C CYS A 7 -12.33 -2.43 4.27
N MET A 8 -11.50 -1.97 3.33
CA MET A 8 -11.55 -0.63 2.76
C MET A 8 -11.23 0.50 3.74
N ASP A 9 -10.47 0.19 4.80
CA ASP A 9 -9.99 1.20 5.74
C ASP A 9 -8.47 1.20 5.70
N PRO A 10 -7.84 2.15 4.97
CA PRO A 10 -6.40 2.13 4.74
C PRO A 10 -5.55 2.59 5.91
N LYS A 11 -6.16 3.03 6.99
CA LYS A 11 -5.41 3.62 8.11
C LYS A 11 -5.32 2.72 9.33
N ASP A 12 -6.04 1.62 9.36
CA ASP A 12 -6.10 0.76 10.53
C ASP A 12 -5.40 -0.57 10.26
N GLN A 13 -4.35 -0.84 11.01
CA GLN A 13 -3.57 -2.07 10.89
C GLN A 13 -4.23 -3.30 11.49
N MET A 14 -5.39 -3.14 12.12
CA MET A 14 -6.07 -4.23 12.80
C MET A 14 -5.18 -4.90 13.87
N GLY A 15 -4.31 -4.11 14.49
CA GLY A 15 -3.41 -4.62 15.53
C GLY A 15 -2.19 -5.38 15.03
N SER A 16 -1.94 -5.39 13.73
CA SER A 16 -0.78 -6.08 13.16
C SER A 16 -0.01 -5.16 12.23
N ASP A 17 1.29 -5.05 12.46
CA ASP A 17 2.18 -4.25 11.61
C ASP A 17 2.36 -4.86 10.22
N ASP A 18 1.99 -6.13 10.05
CA ASP A 18 2.12 -6.81 8.77
C ASP A 18 1.02 -6.43 7.79
N ASN A 19 -0.06 -5.83 8.27
CA ASN A 19 -1.13 -5.36 7.39
C ASN A 19 -0.72 -4.08 6.68
N ILE A 20 -1.13 -3.94 5.43
CA ILE A 20 -0.77 -2.81 4.58
C ILE A 20 -1.72 -1.65 4.83
N THR A 21 -1.16 -0.50 5.20
CA THR A 21 -1.92 0.72 5.47
C THR A 21 -1.30 1.89 4.70
N ASP A 22 -1.89 3.07 4.82
CA ASP A 22 -1.31 4.29 4.24
C ASP A 22 0.10 4.55 4.78
N GLU A 23 0.34 4.23 6.04
CA GLU A 23 1.66 4.41 6.65
C GLU A 23 2.70 3.52 5.96
N THR A 24 2.31 2.32 5.54
CA THR A 24 3.18 1.42 4.79
C THR A 24 3.65 2.09 3.51
N PHE A 25 2.74 2.72 2.77
CA PHE A 25 3.08 3.43 1.55
C PHE A 25 3.95 4.65 1.82
N THR A 26 3.70 5.36 2.93
CA THR A 26 4.51 6.51 3.31
C THR A 26 5.96 6.09 3.57
N LYS A 27 6.16 5.02 4.30
CA LYS A 27 7.50 4.50 4.59
C LYS A 27 8.20 4.02 3.31
N ALA A 28 7.47 3.33 2.45
CA ALA A 28 8.02 2.84 1.19
C ALA A 28 8.42 4.00 0.29
N ALA A 29 7.60 5.04 0.23
CA ALA A 29 7.89 6.23 -0.58
C ALA A 29 9.17 6.92 -0.10
N LYS A 30 9.34 7.06 1.21
CA LYS A 30 10.55 7.65 1.78
C LYS A 30 11.78 6.82 1.43
N ALA A 31 11.67 5.51 1.51
CA ALA A 31 12.78 4.61 1.20
C ALA A 31 13.21 4.72 -0.26
N SER A 32 12.26 4.99 -1.16
CA SER A 32 12.50 5.12 -2.60
C SER A 32 12.71 6.56 -3.04
N ASN A 33 12.64 7.51 -2.12
CA ASN A 33 12.80 8.94 -2.40
C ASN A 33 11.77 9.43 -3.42
N GLN A 34 10.51 9.02 -3.24
CA GLN A 34 9.41 9.39 -4.12
C GLN A 34 8.20 9.80 -3.29
N THR A 35 7.17 10.34 -3.94
CA THR A 35 5.93 10.72 -3.26
C THR A 35 5.08 9.48 -2.96
N VAL A 36 4.15 9.64 -2.01
CA VAL A 36 3.23 8.54 -1.69
C VAL A 36 2.38 8.18 -2.90
N GLU A 37 1.95 9.19 -3.67
CA GLU A 37 1.17 8.94 -4.88
C GLU A 37 1.94 8.11 -5.90
N GLU A 38 3.23 8.42 -6.07
CA GLU A 38 4.08 7.65 -6.98
C GLU A 38 4.22 6.21 -6.51
N ALA A 39 4.41 6.01 -5.21
CA ALA A 39 4.53 4.67 -4.66
C ALA A 39 3.25 3.87 -4.87
N MET A 40 2.09 4.51 -4.66
CA MET A 40 0.80 3.88 -4.88
C MET A 40 0.57 3.54 -6.35
N GLN A 41 0.92 4.46 -7.25
CA GLN A 41 0.76 4.23 -8.68
C GLN A 41 1.64 3.08 -9.17
N ASN A 42 2.89 3.05 -8.70
CA ASN A 42 3.82 1.98 -9.06
C ASN A 42 3.31 0.63 -8.53
N THR A 43 2.76 0.64 -7.33
CA THR A 43 2.17 -0.56 -6.74
C THR A 43 0.99 -1.05 -7.56
N LEU A 44 0.11 -0.12 -7.96
CA LEU A 44 -1.04 -0.46 -8.78
C LEU A 44 -0.62 -1.10 -10.10
N ASP A 45 0.37 -0.51 -10.77
CA ASP A 45 0.86 -1.01 -12.05
C ASP A 45 1.41 -2.43 -11.91
N LEU A 46 2.19 -2.66 -10.85
CA LEU A 46 2.77 -3.98 -10.61
C LEU A 46 1.68 -5.01 -10.27
N LEU A 47 0.71 -4.61 -9.47
CA LEU A 47 -0.39 -5.50 -9.11
C LEU A 47 -1.22 -5.89 -10.32
N LYS A 48 -1.49 -4.95 -11.22
CA LYS A 48 -2.18 -5.25 -12.48
C LYS A 48 -1.40 -6.29 -13.28
N GLN A 49 -0.09 -6.14 -13.36
CA GLN A 49 0.77 -7.07 -14.08
C GLN A 49 0.72 -8.48 -13.46
N LYS A 50 0.83 -8.55 -12.13
CA LYS A 50 0.84 -9.83 -11.43
C LYS A 50 -0.50 -10.56 -11.47
N LEU A 51 -1.58 -9.80 -11.42
CA LEU A 51 -2.93 -10.37 -11.41
C LEU A 51 -3.52 -10.55 -12.80
N GLY A 52 -2.87 -9.99 -13.82
CA GLY A 52 -3.36 -10.07 -15.20
C GLY A 52 -4.60 -9.21 -15.45
N LYS A 53 -4.77 -8.15 -14.70
CA LYS A 53 -5.99 -7.32 -14.80
C LYS A 53 -5.70 -5.88 -15.17
#